data_ecf5cd12c6f9565ddc9b036bd1c04248
#
_entry.id   ecf5cd12c6f9565ddc9b036bd1c04248
#
_cell.length_a   1.000
_cell.length_b   1.000
_cell.length_c   1.000
_cell.angle_alpha   90.00
_cell.angle_beta   90.00
_cell.angle_gamma   90.00
#
_symmetry.space_group_name_H-M   'P 1'
#
loop_
_entity.id
_entity.type
_entity.pdbx_description
1 polymer ?
#
loop_
_entity_poly.entity_id
_entity_poly.type
_entity_poly.pdbx_seq_one_letter_code
_entity_poly.pdbx_strand_id
1 'polypeptide(L)'
;MTQGNQEHRYVGTTDEGMLPESVEELRGMQKFWQKQVSMNRRTATDSVHDEIEIVPGKITCEQYSEKNENKNQVVYVSPYLRAMQTADILFPDAGKVEIPELAECRFGEFEYMNYAELHGNPDYQRYIDSGGTTAFPGGETKAEFTDRVMRGFEKVFVDVESREEQKRLRCDVSSRIETAHTSLSDTIIIVAHGGTIMALMDQLSEPHKDYFDWQVKPGEGIAGWLEATADGMQIVSYEKMKLPQGMKNGA
;
A
#
# COMPACT_ATOMS: atom_id res chain seq x y z
N MET A 1 3.13 15.71 -2.23
CA MET A 1 4.14 16.07 -1.20
C MET A 1 3.55 17.01 -0.19
N THR A 2 4.11 17.04 1.01
CA THR A 2 3.84 18.02 2.08
C THR A 2 4.95 19.08 2.10
N GLN A 3 4.80 20.13 2.93
CA GLN A 3 5.86 21.15 3.12
C GLN A 3 7.14 20.50 3.66
N GLY A 4 7.03 19.65 4.67
CA GLY A 4 8.20 18.97 5.23
C GLY A 4 8.93 18.09 4.23
N ASN A 5 8.20 17.38 3.36
CA ASN A 5 8.83 16.61 2.29
C ASN A 5 9.57 17.49 1.28
N GLN A 6 9.04 18.68 0.94
CA GLN A 6 9.68 19.63 0.04
C GLN A 6 10.97 20.19 0.66
N GLU A 7 10.99 20.36 1.97
CA GLU A 7 12.15 20.83 2.74
C GLU A 7 13.10 19.69 3.16
N HIS A 8 12.88 18.47 2.68
CA HIS A 8 13.66 17.27 3.03
C HIS A 8 13.72 17.01 4.54
N ARG A 9 12.61 17.26 5.25
CA ARG A 9 12.47 17.01 6.69
C ARG A 9 12.08 15.58 6.98
N TYR A 10 12.41 15.10 8.15
CA TYR A 10 11.88 13.85 8.72
C TYR A 10 10.43 14.09 9.18
N VAL A 11 9.46 13.67 8.38
CA VAL A 11 8.03 13.86 8.64
C VAL A 11 7.43 12.55 9.09
N GLY A 12 7.49 12.26 10.36
CA GLY A 12 6.93 11.08 11.00
C GLY A 12 5.55 11.35 11.60
N THR A 13 5.54 11.80 12.84
CA THR A 13 4.32 12.07 13.63
C THR A 13 3.67 13.41 13.31
N THR A 14 4.36 14.31 12.65
CA THR A 14 3.81 15.59 12.20
C THR A 14 2.68 15.36 11.21
N ASP A 15 1.47 15.73 11.60
CA ASP A 15 0.27 15.51 10.78
C ASP A 15 -0.03 16.73 9.90
N GLU A 16 0.77 16.88 8.86
CA GLU A 16 0.60 17.94 7.86
C GLU A 16 -0.10 17.43 6.59
N GLY A 17 -0.90 18.31 5.98
CA GLY A 17 -1.57 18.04 4.72
C GLY A 17 -0.65 18.21 3.51
N MET A 18 -1.14 17.78 2.35
CA MET A 18 -0.44 17.98 1.09
C MET A 18 -0.46 19.43 0.65
N LEU A 19 0.60 19.85 -0.03
CA LEU A 19 0.65 21.14 -0.72
C LEU A 19 -0.39 21.22 -1.84
N PRO A 20 -0.99 22.40 -2.08
CA PRO A 20 -2.00 22.56 -3.13
C PRO A 20 -1.56 22.08 -4.51
N GLU A 21 -0.32 22.35 -4.92
CA GLU A 21 0.26 21.88 -6.17
C GLU A 21 0.37 20.36 -6.23
N SER A 22 0.71 19.70 -5.11
CA SER A 22 0.77 18.23 -5.03
C SER A 22 -0.61 17.60 -5.07
N VAL A 23 -1.64 18.27 -4.57
CA VAL A 23 -3.04 17.85 -4.71
C VAL A 23 -3.45 17.85 -6.19
N GLU A 24 -3.13 18.92 -6.94
CA GLU A 24 -3.45 19.02 -8.38
C GLU A 24 -2.67 17.97 -9.21
N GLU A 25 -1.39 17.77 -8.91
CA GLU A 25 -0.60 16.72 -9.54
C GLU A 25 -1.24 15.34 -9.31
N LEU A 26 -1.64 15.05 -8.07
CA LEU A 26 -2.23 13.77 -7.72
C LEU A 26 -3.61 13.55 -8.38
N ARG A 27 -4.42 14.59 -8.53
CA ARG A 27 -5.67 14.54 -9.32
C ARG A 27 -5.41 14.16 -10.77
N GLY A 28 -4.37 14.71 -11.38
CA GLY A 28 -3.94 14.32 -12.73
C GLY A 28 -3.58 12.82 -12.84
N MET A 29 -3.13 12.21 -11.76
CA MET A 29 -2.73 10.81 -11.70
C MET A 29 -3.87 9.84 -11.37
N GLN A 30 -5.03 10.32 -10.92
CA GLN A 30 -6.14 9.49 -10.45
C GLN A 30 -6.52 8.40 -11.46
N LYS A 31 -6.72 8.77 -12.73
CA LYS A 31 -7.09 7.81 -13.79
C LYS A 31 -5.99 6.77 -14.03
N PHE A 32 -4.74 7.17 -13.94
CA PHE A 32 -3.61 6.26 -14.05
C PHE A 32 -3.66 5.20 -12.97
N TRP A 33 -3.75 5.59 -11.69
CA TRP A 33 -3.80 4.67 -10.56
C TRP A 33 -5.01 3.75 -10.59
N GLN A 34 -6.20 4.28 -10.89
CA GLN A 34 -7.42 3.47 -11.03
C GLN A 34 -7.29 2.43 -12.14
N LYS A 35 -6.66 2.80 -13.25
CA LYS A 35 -6.38 1.86 -14.36
C LYS A 35 -5.40 0.77 -13.92
N GLN A 36 -4.32 1.10 -13.21
CA GLN A 36 -3.35 0.11 -12.72
C GLN A 36 -4.02 -0.91 -11.80
N VAL A 37 -4.79 -0.46 -10.83
CA VAL A 37 -5.54 -1.33 -9.92
C VAL A 37 -6.49 -2.27 -10.68
N SER A 38 -7.22 -1.77 -11.69
CA SER A 38 -8.13 -2.59 -12.49
C SER A 38 -7.41 -3.57 -13.42
N MET A 39 -6.22 -3.23 -13.92
CA MET A 39 -5.41 -4.14 -14.74
C MET A 39 -4.85 -5.30 -13.92
N ASN A 40 -4.35 -5.03 -12.71
CA ASN A 40 -3.82 -6.07 -11.83
C ASN A 40 -4.89 -7.10 -11.40
N ARG A 41 -6.16 -6.69 -11.32
CA ARG A 41 -7.28 -7.64 -11.13
C ARG A 41 -7.43 -8.63 -12.28
N ARG A 42 -7.27 -8.19 -13.53
CA ARG A 42 -7.46 -9.06 -14.71
C ARG A 42 -6.36 -10.10 -14.85
N THR A 43 -5.10 -9.75 -14.54
CA THR A 43 -3.98 -10.70 -14.61
C THR A 43 -4.02 -11.77 -13.53
N ALA A 44 -4.60 -11.49 -12.37
CA ALA A 44 -4.79 -12.48 -11.31
C ALA A 44 -5.83 -13.55 -11.68
N THR A 45 -6.81 -13.22 -12.53
CA THR A 45 -7.82 -14.18 -13.03
C THR A 45 -7.34 -14.98 -14.24
N ASP A 46 -6.35 -14.47 -15.00
CA ASP A 46 -5.85 -15.11 -16.23
C ASP A 46 -4.76 -16.16 -15.98
N SER A 47 -4.22 -16.26 -14.75
CA SER A 47 -3.15 -17.22 -14.42
C SER A 47 -3.62 -18.61 -14.04
N VAL A 48 -4.93 -18.85 -13.98
CA VAL A 48 -5.49 -20.20 -13.79
C VAL A 48 -5.70 -20.84 -15.17
N HIS A 49 -4.65 -21.46 -15.71
CA HIS A 49 -4.77 -22.41 -16.81
C HIS A 49 -5.40 -23.71 -16.32
N ASP A 50 -6.73 -23.71 -16.22
CA ASP A 50 -7.51 -24.96 -16.31
C ASP A 50 -8.53 -24.76 -17.44
N GLU A 51 -8.46 -25.64 -18.45
CA GLU A 51 -9.42 -25.73 -19.55
C GLU A 51 -10.82 -25.96 -18.96
N ILE A 52 -11.62 -24.90 -18.86
CA ILE A 52 -13.01 -25.02 -18.46
C ILE A 52 -13.82 -25.28 -19.72
N GLU A 53 -14.24 -26.52 -19.87
CA GLU A 53 -15.23 -26.96 -20.86
C GLU A 53 -16.55 -26.17 -20.66
N ILE A 54 -16.95 -25.35 -21.62
CA ILE A 54 -18.18 -24.55 -21.56
C ILE A 54 -19.36 -25.47 -21.75
N VAL A 55 -20.08 -25.77 -20.65
CA VAL A 55 -21.36 -26.47 -20.72
C VAL A 55 -22.49 -25.45 -20.95
N PRO A 56 -23.32 -25.59 -22.01
CA PRO A 56 -24.40 -24.66 -22.29
C PRO A 56 -25.45 -24.66 -21.17
N GLY A 57 -25.74 -23.52 -20.58
CA GLY A 57 -26.80 -23.30 -19.58
C GLY A 57 -26.37 -22.72 -18.23
N LYS A 58 -25.09 -22.45 -18.02
CA LYS A 58 -24.61 -21.77 -16.82
C LYS A 58 -24.74 -20.26 -16.98
N ILE A 59 -25.54 -19.64 -16.12
CA ILE A 59 -25.59 -18.17 -15.96
C ILE A 59 -24.23 -17.77 -15.39
N THR A 60 -23.38 -17.22 -16.26
CA THR A 60 -22.10 -16.66 -15.82
C THR A 60 -22.35 -15.37 -15.04
N CYS A 61 -21.64 -15.18 -13.95
CA CYS A 61 -21.64 -13.95 -13.12
C CYS A 61 -21.19 -12.68 -13.88
N GLU A 62 -21.05 -12.73 -15.20
CA GLU A 62 -20.63 -11.64 -16.07
C GLU A 62 -21.66 -10.51 -16.24
N GLN A 63 -22.87 -10.64 -15.68
CA GLN A 63 -23.87 -9.56 -15.71
C GLN A 63 -23.84 -8.64 -14.48
N TYR A 64 -22.88 -8.75 -13.58
CA TYR A 64 -22.61 -7.71 -12.59
C TYR A 64 -21.81 -6.60 -13.28
N SER A 65 -22.57 -5.66 -13.81
CA SER A 65 -22.10 -4.54 -14.63
C SER A 65 -20.91 -3.81 -14.01
N GLU A 66 -19.93 -3.44 -14.85
CA GLU A 66 -18.79 -2.55 -14.60
C GLU A 66 -19.11 -1.26 -13.81
N LYS A 67 -20.40 -0.91 -13.66
CA LYS A 67 -20.88 0.25 -12.90
C LYS A 67 -20.91 0.07 -11.38
N ASN A 68 -20.81 -1.15 -10.84
CA ASN A 68 -20.89 -1.42 -9.40
C ASN A 68 -19.57 -1.90 -8.75
N GLU A 69 -18.55 -2.18 -9.53
CA GLU A 69 -17.28 -2.73 -9.00
C GLU A 69 -16.53 -1.76 -8.07
N ASN A 70 -16.62 -0.46 -8.30
CA ASN A 70 -15.94 0.55 -7.47
C ASN A 70 -16.60 0.78 -6.10
N LYS A 71 -17.88 0.44 -5.91
CA LYS A 71 -18.56 0.68 -4.63
C LYS A 71 -18.19 -0.27 -3.50
N ASN A 72 -17.56 -1.41 -3.81
CA ASN A 72 -17.12 -2.40 -2.82
C ASN A 72 -15.60 -2.39 -2.59
N GLN A 73 -14.86 -1.51 -3.28
CA GLN A 73 -13.43 -1.39 -3.10
C GLN A 73 -13.12 -0.77 -1.75
N VAL A 74 -12.12 -1.30 -1.06
CA VAL A 74 -11.63 -0.79 0.22
C VAL A 74 -10.17 -0.39 0.06
N VAL A 75 -9.84 0.76 0.63
CA VAL A 75 -8.47 1.27 0.74
C VAL A 75 -8.11 1.31 2.21
N TYR A 76 -7.05 0.61 2.59
CA TYR A 76 -6.46 0.67 3.92
C TYR A 76 -5.49 1.85 3.96
N VAL A 77 -5.61 2.69 4.97
CA VAL A 77 -4.92 3.97 4.96
C VAL A 77 -4.26 4.27 6.30
N SER A 78 -3.08 4.88 6.26
CA SER A 78 -2.44 5.47 7.42
C SER A 78 -3.31 6.59 8.02
N PRO A 79 -3.30 6.79 9.35
CA PRO A 79 -4.13 7.79 10.02
C PRO A 79 -3.76 9.24 9.68
N TYR A 80 -2.59 9.49 9.08
CA TYR A 80 -2.11 10.85 8.83
C TYR A 80 -2.82 11.52 7.65
N LEU A 81 -3.11 12.80 7.80
CA LEU A 81 -3.86 13.62 6.86
C LEU A 81 -3.35 13.51 5.42
N ARG A 82 -2.03 13.53 5.20
CA ARG A 82 -1.43 13.38 3.87
C ARG A 82 -1.76 12.06 3.18
N ALA A 83 -1.88 10.96 3.95
CA ALA A 83 -2.26 9.65 3.41
C ALA A 83 -3.77 9.60 3.14
N MET A 84 -4.59 10.12 4.05
CA MET A 84 -6.04 10.24 3.86
C MET A 84 -6.38 11.07 2.62
N GLN A 85 -5.76 12.24 2.45
CA GLN A 85 -5.94 13.08 1.26
C GLN A 85 -5.54 12.35 -0.03
N THR A 86 -4.43 11.58 0.02
CA THR A 86 -4.00 10.75 -1.11
C THR A 86 -5.06 9.71 -1.47
N ALA A 87 -5.59 8.99 -0.48
CA ALA A 87 -6.63 7.98 -0.67
C ALA A 87 -7.93 8.61 -1.20
N ASP A 88 -8.33 9.77 -0.70
CA ASP A 88 -9.54 10.49 -1.14
C ASP A 88 -9.43 10.94 -2.60
N ILE A 89 -8.27 11.39 -3.02
CA ILE A 89 -8.05 11.85 -4.39
C ILE A 89 -7.95 10.69 -5.36
N LEU A 90 -7.18 9.65 -5.03
CA LEU A 90 -6.95 8.53 -5.95
C LEU A 90 -8.16 7.59 -6.04
N PHE A 91 -8.85 7.36 -4.93
CA PHE A 91 -9.92 6.39 -4.79
C PHE A 91 -11.16 7.02 -4.11
N PRO A 92 -11.81 8.04 -4.72
CA PRO A 92 -12.89 8.80 -4.08
C PRO A 92 -14.11 7.95 -3.73
N ASP A 93 -14.40 6.94 -4.52
CA ASP A 93 -15.58 6.07 -4.36
C ASP A 93 -15.32 4.84 -3.48
N ALA A 94 -14.07 4.60 -3.06
CA ALA A 94 -13.70 3.47 -2.22
C ALA A 94 -14.02 3.74 -0.75
N GLY A 95 -14.42 2.69 -0.02
CA GLY A 95 -14.43 2.71 1.44
C GLY A 95 -13.01 2.84 1.98
N LYS A 96 -12.82 3.59 3.06
CA LYS A 96 -11.51 3.74 3.70
C LYS A 96 -11.53 3.11 5.08
N VAL A 97 -10.50 2.30 5.36
CA VAL A 97 -10.27 1.69 6.66
C VAL A 97 -8.94 2.22 7.18
N GLU A 98 -9.02 3.00 8.23
CA GLU A 98 -7.83 3.54 8.90
C GLU A 98 -7.13 2.43 9.70
N ILE A 99 -5.82 2.29 9.49
CA ILE A 99 -4.96 1.35 10.21
C ILE A 99 -3.85 2.15 10.90
N PRO A 100 -3.97 2.44 12.20
CA PRO A 100 -3.00 3.26 12.93
C PRO A 100 -1.57 2.73 12.88
N GLU A 101 -1.41 1.42 12.78
CA GLU A 101 -0.11 0.76 12.68
C GLU A 101 0.63 1.06 11.36
N LEU A 102 -0.08 1.52 10.31
CA LEU A 102 0.54 1.94 9.04
C LEU A 102 1.05 3.39 9.07
N ALA A 103 1.05 4.05 10.22
CA ALA A 103 1.66 5.37 10.41
C ALA A 103 3.16 5.34 10.05
N GLU A 104 3.73 6.49 9.66
CA GLU A 104 5.16 6.63 9.40
C GLU A 104 6.00 6.44 10.67
N CYS A 105 7.29 6.21 10.52
CA CYS A 105 8.23 6.07 11.61
C CYS A 105 8.23 7.30 12.53
N ARG A 106 8.32 7.07 13.83
CA ARG A 106 8.47 8.15 14.81
C ARG A 106 9.94 8.56 14.91
N PHE A 107 10.25 9.77 14.48
CA PHE A 107 11.61 10.28 14.46
C PHE A 107 12.05 10.95 15.79
N GLY A 108 11.22 10.91 16.82
CA GLY A 108 11.55 11.41 18.15
C GLY A 108 11.99 12.87 18.15
N GLU A 109 13.16 13.15 18.75
CA GLU A 109 13.70 14.52 18.86
C GLU A 109 14.10 15.12 17.50
N PHE A 110 14.23 14.29 16.45
CA PHE A 110 14.56 14.77 15.12
C PHE A 110 13.34 14.96 14.21
N GLU A 111 12.14 14.81 14.80
CA GLU A 111 10.90 15.09 14.11
C GLU A 111 10.90 16.50 13.50
N TYR A 112 10.57 16.58 12.23
CA TYR A 112 10.50 17.79 11.44
C TYR A 112 11.84 18.55 11.25
N MET A 113 12.98 17.90 11.54
CA MET A 113 14.31 18.41 11.24
C MET A 113 14.80 17.87 9.88
N ASN A 114 15.71 18.60 9.24
CA ASN A 114 16.36 18.18 8.00
C ASN A 114 17.86 17.92 8.21
N TYR A 115 18.51 17.40 7.16
CA TYR A 115 19.93 17.06 7.22
C TYR A 115 20.83 18.25 7.61
N ALA A 116 20.53 19.46 7.12
CA ALA A 116 21.35 20.62 7.41
C ALA A 116 21.28 21.03 8.88
N GLU A 117 20.09 20.93 9.49
CA GLU A 117 19.85 21.21 10.91
C GLU A 117 20.47 20.12 11.81
N LEU A 118 20.53 18.89 11.34
CA LEU A 118 21.10 17.74 12.05
C LEU A 118 22.61 17.59 11.84
N HIS A 119 23.23 18.37 10.97
CA HIS A 119 24.65 18.29 10.69
C HIS A 119 25.51 18.56 11.95
N GLY A 120 26.40 17.63 12.26
CA GLY A 120 27.25 17.70 13.46
C GLY A 120 26.59 17.24 14.75
N ASN A 121 25.34 16.80 14.72
CA ASN A 121 24.68 16.19 15.86
C ASN A 121 25.22 14.76 16.05
N PRO A 122 25.77 14.40 17.24
CA PRO A 122 26.40 13.08 17.45
C PRO A 122 25.40 11.93 17.44
N ASP A 123 24.13 12.16 17.84
CA ASP A 123 23.09 11.14 17.81
C ASP A 123 22.64 10.85 16.38
N TYR A 124 22.58 11.89 15.56
CA TYR A 124 22.33 11.75 14.13
C TYR A 124 23.46 11.00 13.42
N GLN A 125 24.71 11.30 13.77
CA GLN A 125 25.85 10.59 13.20
C GLN A 125 25.83 9.10 13.57
N ARG A 126 25.50 8.75 14.82
CA ARG A 126 25.32 7.34 15.24
C ARG A 126 24.23 6.62 14.44
N TYR A 127 23.11 7.29 14.17
CA TYR A 127 22.06 6.73 13.33
C TYR A 127 22.58 6.44 11.92
N ILE A 128 23.29 7.38 11.29
CA ILE A 128 23.88 7.19 9.95
C ILE A 128 24.90 6.06 9.96
N ASP A 129 25.83 6.05 10.93
CA ASP A 129 26.89 5.03 11.05
C ASP A 129 26.33 3.62 11.29
N SER A 130 25.15 3.54 11.91
CA SER A 130 24.43 2.26 12.12
C SER A 130 23.67 1.76 10.88
N GLY A 131 23.68 2.51 9.76
CA GLY A 131 22.85 2.21 8.60
C GLY A 131 21.34 2.32 8.90
N GLY A 132 20.94 3.19 9.82
CA GLY A 132 19.54 3.41 10.18
C GLY A 132 18.93 2.37 11.13
N THR A 133 19.75 1.50 11.74
CA THR A 133 19.26 0.45 12.64
C THR A 133 18.99 0.94 14.07
N THR A 134 19.70 1.97 14.52
CA THR A 134 19.46 2.60 15.82
C THR A 134 18.31 3.58 15.73
N ALA A 135 17.59 3.79 16.84
CA ALA A 135 16.57 4.83 16.92
C ALA A 135 17.18 6.24 16.99
N PHE A 136 16.43 7.23 16.51
CA PHE A 136 16.62 8.60 16.98
C PHE A 136 16.21 8.71 18.45
N PRO A 137 16.78 9.65 19.24
CA PRO A 137 16.38 9.87 20.62
C PRO A 137 14.85 10.07 20.73
N GLY A 138 14.18 9.25 21.55
CA GLY A 138 12.73 9.27 21.69
C GLY A 138 11.92 8.76 20.50
N GLY A 139 12.58 8.26 19.46
CA GLY A 139 11.96 7.68 18.26
C GLY A 139 11.85 6.16 18.30
N GLU A 140 11.45 5.57 17.17
CA GLU A 140 11.42 4.12 16.95
C GLU A 140 12.75 3.62 16.40
N THR A 141 13.17 2.43 16.82
CA THR A 141 14.17 1.63 16.08
C THR A 141 13.56 1.09 14.79
N LYS A 142 14.40 0.69 13.82
CA LYS A 142 13.93 -0.01 12.61
C LYS A 142 13.10 -1.24 12.97
N ALA A 143 13.51 -2.01 13.98
CA ALA A 143 12.81 -3.23 14.40
C ALA A 143 11.41 -2.91 14.98
N GLU A 144 11.31 -1.96 15.92
CA GLU A 144 10.01 -1.56 16.51
C GLU A 144 9.04 -1.02 15.45
N PHE A 145 9.57 -0.22 14.53
CA PHE A 145 8.79 0.30 13.40
C PHE A 145 8.29 -0.82 12.50
N THR A 146 9.17 -1.71 12.07
CA THR A 146 8.83 -2.87 11.22
C THR A 146 7.81 -3.77 11.88
N ASP A 147 7.99 -4.13 13.15
CA ASP A 147 7.05 -4.95 13.92
C ASP A 147 5.66 -4.29 14.02
N ARG A 148 5.61 -2.96 14.18
CA ARG A 148 4.35 -2.22 14.21
C ARG A 148 3.65 -2.27 12.84
N VAL A 149 4.39 -2.03 11.77
CA VAL A 149 3.87 -2.04 10.39
C VAL A 149 3.35 -3.44 10.04
N MET A 150 4.07 -4.50 10.42
CA MET A 150 3.64 -5.89 10.17
C MET A 150 2.35 -6.23 10.93
N ARG A 151 2.18 -5.79 12.18
CA ARG A 151 0.89 -5.92 12.88
C ARG A 151 -0.24 -5.16 12.16
N GLY A 152 0.08 -4.01 11.54
CA GLY A 152 -0.87 -3.29 10.69
C GLY A 152 -1.28 -4.08 9.46
N PHE A 153 -0.31 -4.71 8.80
CA PHE A 153 -0.56 -5.59 7.65
C PHE A 153 -1.41 -6.82 8.02
N GLU A 154 -1.14 -7.46 9.16
CA GLU A 154 -1.95 -8.56 9.67
C GLU A 154 -3.41 -8.15 9.86
N LYS A 155 -3.68 -6.95 10.39
CA LYS A 155 -5.05 -6.42 10.52
C LYS A 155 -5.73 -6.20 9.16
N VAL A 156 -4.98 -5.67 8.19
CA VAL A 156 -5.46 -5.54 6.80
C VAL A 156 -5.86 -6.90 6.26
N PHE A 157 -5.00 -7.90 6.43
CA PHE A 157 -5.22 -9.24 5.92
C PHE A 157 -6.46 -9.90 6.54
N VAL A 158 -6.61 -9.83 7.86
CA VAL A 158 -7.77 -10.34 8.59
C VAL A 158 -9.07 -9.68 8.12
N ASP A 159 -9.08 -8.36 7.88
CA ASP A 159 -10.27 -7.68 7.36
C ASP A 159 -10.60 -8.10 5.92
N VAL A 160 -9.58 -8.29 5.06
CA VAL A 160 -9.75 -8.80 3.69
C VAL A 160 -10.37 -10.19 3.71
N GLU A 161 -9.83 -11.13 4.49
CA GLU A 161 -10.36 -12.49 4.61
C GLU A 161 -11.81 -12.50 5.10
N SER A 162 -12.12 -11.69 6.12
CA SER A 162 -13.48 -11.55 6.64
C SER A 162 -14.46 -11.04 5.59
N ARG A 163 -14.06 -10.07 4.76
CA ARG A 163 -14.89 -9.54 3.66
C ARG A 163 -15.10 -10.56 2.56
N GLU A 164 -14.06 -11.32 2.21
CA GLU A 164 -14.14 -12.38 1.22
C GLU A 164 -15.10 -13.49 1.69
N GLU A 165 -15.02 -13.92 2.94
CA GLU A 165 -15.94 -14.90 3.52
C GLU A 165 -17.38 -14.39 3.50
N GLN A 166 -17.62 -13.14 3.85
CA GLN A 166 -18.95 -12.52 3.79
C GLN A 166 -19.49 -12.47 2.35
N LYS A 167 -18.63 -12.20 1.35
CA LYS A 167 -19.03 -12.24 -0.07
C LYS A 167 -19.41 -13.66 -0.48
N ARG A 168 -18.63 -14.67 -0.12
CA ARG A 168 -18.93 -16.09 -0.39
C ARG A 168 -20.27 -16.49 0.22
N LEU A 169 -20.52 -16.15 1.48
CA LEU A 169 -21.78 -16.46 2.15
C LEU A 169 -23.00 -15.79 1.50
N ARG A 170 -22.84 -14.63 0.90
CA ARG A 170 -23.92 -13.91 0.16
C ARG A 170 -24.17 -14.52 -1.23
N CYS A 171 -23.13 -15.06 -1.87
CA CYS A 171 -23.24 -15.70 -3.19
C CYS A 171 -23.77 -17.14 -3.11
N ASP A 172 -23.70 -17.78 -1.98
CA ASP A 172 -23.91 -19.24 -1.79
C ASP A 172 -25.38 -19.67 -1.69
N VAL A 173 -26.32 -18.91 -2.26
CA VAL A 173 -27.71 -19.39 -2.37
C VAL A 173 -27.90 -20.35 -3.58
N SER A 174 -26.89 -20.55 -4.43
CA SER A 174 -27.10 -21.30 -5.69
C SER A 174 -26.01 -22.29 -6.13
N SER A 175 -24.86 -22.42 -5.48
CA SER A 175 -23.90 -23.46 -5.93
C SER A 175 -22.89 -23.87 -4.84
N ARG A 176 -23.13 -25.03 -4.23
CA ARG A 176 -22.09 -25.78 -3.50
C ARG A 176 -21.15 -26.42 -4.52
N ILE A 177 -19.98 -25.84 -4.72
CA ILE A 177 -18.81 -26.55 -5.24
C ILE A 177 -17.66 -26.18 -4.32
N GLU A 178 -17.22 -27.17 -3.55
CA GLU A 178 -16.02 -27.13 -2.73
C GLU A 178 -14.80 -27.02 -3.65
N THR A 179 -14.12 -25.90 -3.63
CA THR A 179 -12.71 -25.84 -4.01
C THR A 179 -11.99 -25.02 -2.95
N ALA A 180 -11.34 -25.78 -2.07
CA ALA A 180 -10.44 -25.24 -1.05
C ALA A 180 -9.12 -24.78 -1.71
N HIS A 181 -9.16 -23.64 -2.39
CA HIS A 181 -7.98 -22.86 -2.69
C HIS A 181 -8.27 -21.43 -2.28
N THR A 182 -7.60 -20.98 -1.22
CA THR A 182 -7.62 -19.61 -0.72
C THR A 182 -6.86 -18.69 -1.72
N SER A 183 -7.43 -18.53 -2.90
CA SER A 183 -7.01 -17.45 -3.80
C SER A 183 -7.72 -16.20 -3.32
N LEU A 184 -6.97 -15.21 -2.81
CA LEU A 184 -7.48 -13.88 -2.58
C LEU A 184 -7.83 -13.29 -3.94
N SER A 185 -9.12 -13.19 -4.23
CA SER A 185 -9.63 -12.68 -5.51
C SER A 185 -9.55 -11.16 -5.61
N ASP A 186 -9.32 -10.47 -4.49
CA ASP A 186 -9.39 -9.01 -4.40
C ASP A 186 -8.00 -8.35 -4.33
N THR A 187 -7.90 -7.21 -4.99
CA THR A 187 -6.74 -6.34 -4.87
C THR A 187 -6.75 -5.60 -3.53
N ILE A 188 -5.72 -5.79 -2.73
CA ILE A 188 -5.48 -5.03 -1.50
C ILE A 188 -4.82 -3.71 -1.86
N ILE A 189 -5.42 -2.59 -1.46
CA ILE A 189 -4.87 -1.25 -1.68
C ILE A 189 -4.48 -0.66 -0.33
N ILE A 190 -3.21 -0.33 -0.19
CA ILE A 190 -2.67 0.33 1.00
C ILE A 190 -2.11 1.69 0.61
N VAL A 191 -2.58 2.75 1.27
CA VAL A 191 -2.05 4.11 1.11
C VAL A 191 -1.35 4.51 2.41
N ALA A 192 -0.03 4.60 2.34
CA ALA A 192 0.80 4.84 3.50
C ALA A 192 2.02 5.74 3.14
N HIS A 193 3.15 5.50 3.77
CA HIS A 193 4.34 6.34 3.70
C HIS A 193 5.54 5.58 3.14
N GLY A 194 6.61 6.32 2.80
CA GLY A 194 7.82 5.72 2.24
C GLY A 194 8.44 4.67 3.16
N GLY A 195 8.60 5.00 4.44
CA GLY A 195 9.11 4.05 5.44
C GLY A 195 8.22 2.83 5.61
N THR A 196 6.91 3.03 5.66
CA THR A 196 5.93 1.93 5.76
C THR A 196 6.02 0.98 4.57
N ILE A 197 6.14 1.52 3.34
CA ILE A 197 6.33 0.70 2.13
C ILE A 197 7.64 -0.08 2.20
N MET A 198 8.74 0.58 2.60
CA MET A 198 10.03 -0.09 2.77
C MET A 198 9.96 -1.22 3.80
N ALA A 199 9.29 -1.00 4.94
CA ALA A 199 9.15 -2.02 5.97
C ALA A 199 8.34 -3.24 5.49
N LEU A 200 7.21 -3.03 4.80
CA LEU A 200 6.39 -4.10 4.23
C LEU A 200 7.18 -4.91 3.20
N MET A 201 7.85 -4.23 2.27
CA MET A 201 8.60 -4.90 1.21
C MET A 201 9.83 -5.65 1.73
N ASP A 202 10.52 -5.10 2.75
CA ASP A 202 11.66 -5.74 3.41
C ASP A 202 11.26 -7.07 4.09
N GLN A 203 10.03 -7.16 4.60
CA GLN A 203 9.56 -8.36 5.30
C GLN A 203 8.85 -9.37 4.39
N LEU A 204 8.14 -8.90 3.38
CA LEU A 204 7.23 -9.76 2.60
C LEU A 204 7.80 -10.16 1.24
N SER A 205 8.82 -9.48 0.71
CA SER A 205 9.25 -9.71 -0.68
C SER A 205 10.26 -10.85 -0.82
N GLU A 206 10.04 -11.64 -1.88
CA GLU A 206 10.99 -12.64 -2.36
C GLU A 206 11.18 -12.44 -3.89
N PRO A 207 12.41 -12.26 -4.40
CA PRO A 207 13.69 -12.26 -3.66
C PRO A 207 13.87 -11.00 -2.80
N HIS A 208 14.54 -11.19 -1.67
CA HIS A 208 14.87 -10.12 -0.72
C HIS A 208 15.85 -9.10 -1.33
N LYS A 209 15.73 -7.84 -0.92
CA LYS A 209 16.64 -6.73 -1.29
C LYS A 209 17.01 -5.93 -0.05
N ASP A 210 18.02 -5.04 -0.19
CA ASP A 210 18.35 -4.10 0.85
C ASP A 210 17.16 -3.16 1.14
N TYR A 211 16.94 -2.86 2.41
CA TYR A 211 15.81 -2.06 2.90
C TYR A 211 15.59 -0.76 2.09
N PHE A 212 16.65 -0.02 1.82
CA PHE A 212 16.58 1.26 1.10
C PHE A 212 16.32 1.11 -0.41
N ASP A 213 16.51 -0.08 -0.99
CA ASP A 213 16.16 -0.34 -2.39
C ASP A 213 14.64 -0.32 -2.65
N TRP A 214 13.85 -0.44 -1.57
CA TRP A 214 12.41 -0.35 -1.62
C TRP A 214 11.86 1.08 -1.63
N GLN A 215 12.74 2.07 -1.47
CA GLN A 215 12.31 3.47 -1.44
C GLN A 215 11.56 3.86 -2.73
N VAL A 216 10.44 4.55 -2.55
CA VAL A 216 9.63 5.16 -3.61
C VAL A 216 9.52 6.67 -3.38
N LYS A 217 9.31 7.42 -4.46
CA LYS A 217 9.07 8.87 -4.37
C LYS A 217 7.59 9.14 -4.04
N PRO A 218 7.28 10.33 -3.49
CA PRO A 218 5.89 10.75 -3.31
C PRO A 218 5.10 10.65 -4.62
N GLY A 219 3.94 9.99 -4.57
CA GLY A 219 3.10 9.72 -5.73
C GLY A 219 3.44 8.44 -6.50
N GLU A 220 4.55 7.77 -6.21
CA GLU A 220 4.90 6.44 -6.71
C GLU A 220 4.44 5.35 -5.74
N GLY A 221 4.49 4.10 -6.16
CA GLY A 221 4.12 2.94 -5.34
C GLY A 221 4.73 1.64 -5.85
N ILE A 222 4.33 0.55 -5.22
CA ILE A 222 4.70 -0.81 -5.62
C ILE A 222 3.42 -1.62 -5.76
N ALA A 223 3.27 -2.32 -6.87
CA ALA A 223 2.30 -3.39 -7.04
C ALA A 223 3.02 -4.72 -6.86
N GLY A 224 2.41 -5.66 -6.14
CA GLY A 224 3.00 -6.97 -5.89
C GLY A 224 1.95 -8.07 -5.85
N TRP A 225 2.38 -9.28 -6.13
CA TRP A 225 1.55 -10.49 -6.05
C TRP A 225 1.86 -11.21 -4.74
N LEU A 226 0.84 -11.31 -3.91
CA LEU A 226 0.92 -11.90 -2.58
C LEU A 226 0.46 -13.36 -2.64
N GLU A 227 1.29 -14.27 -2.14
CA GLU A 227 0.99 -15.70 -2.07
C GLU A 227 1.15 -16.23 -0.65
N ALA A 228 0.34 -17.22 -0.29
CA ALA A 228 0.50 -17.98 0.95
C ALA A 228 1.57 -19.06 0.74
N THR A 229 2.58 -19.06 1.60
CA THR A 229 3.67 -20.04 1.61
C THR A 229 3.69 -20.81 2.93
N ALA A 230 4.56 -21.81 3.06
CA ALA A 230 4.73 -22.53 4.32
C ALA A 230 5.21 -21.64 5.48
N ASP A 231 5.92 -20.54 5.15
CA ASP A 231 6.50 -19.60 6.11
C ASP A 231 5.62 -18.37 6.35
N GLY A 232 4.45 -18.27 5.69
CA GLY A 232 3.51 -17.16 5.79
C GLY A 232 3.18 -16.52 4.43
N MET A 233 2.75 -15.27 4.44
CA MET A 233 2.44 -14.53 3.22
C MET A 233 3.70 -13.91 2.63
N GLN A 234 3.91 -14.07 1.32
CA GLN A 234 5.08 -13.53 0.60
C GLN A 234 4.66 -12.81 -0.68
N ILE A 235 5.35 -11.71 -1.01
CA ILE A 235 5.25 -11.02 -2.29
C ILE A 235 6.27 -11.67 -3.24
N VAL A 236 5.78 -12.54 -4.12
CA VAL A 236 6.59 -13.37 -5.02
C VAL A 236 7.00 -12.66 -6.31
N SER A 237 6.30 -11.61 -6.68
CA SER A 237 6.70 -10.72 -7.78
C SER A 237 6.18 -9.31 -7.52
N TYR A 238 6.85 -8.30 -8.08
CA TYR A 238 6.46 -6.91 -7.87
C TYR A 238 6.91 -6.01 -9.03
N GLU A 239 6.25 -4.87 -9.14
CA GLU A 239 6.58 -3.79 -10.07
C GLU A 239 6.57 -2.44 -9.35
N LYS A 240 7.62 -1.62 -9.54
CA LYS A 240 7.62 -0.22 -9.10
C LYS A 240 6.77 0.61 -10.06
N MET A 241 5.67 1.10 -9.57
CA MET A 241 4.73 1.93 -10.31
C MET A 241 5.22 3.37 -10.32
N LYS A 242 5.86 3.73 -11.44
CA LYS A 242 6.39 5.08 -11.65
C LYS A 242 5.38 5.93 -12.39
N LEU A 243 5.41 7.22 -12.10
CA LEU A 243 4.60 8.18 -12.83
C LEU A 243 5.02 8.24 -14.31
N PRO A 244 4.08 8.33 -15.26
CA PRO A 244 4.39 8.53 -16.66
C PRO A 244 5.26 9.79 -16.85
N GLN A 245 6.36 9.64 -17.63
CA GLN A 245 7.18 10.79 -17.99
C GLN A 245 6.33 11.79 -18.77
N GLY A 246 6.23 13.01 -18.28
CA GLY A 246 5.46 14.11 -18.91
C GLY A 246 4.22 14.56 -18.14
N MET A 247 3.80 13.89 -17.07
CA MET A 247 2.73 14.41 -16.19
C MET A 247 3.21 15.50 -15.21
N LYS A 248 4.48 15.86 -15.26
CA LYS A 248 5.07 16.89 -14.38
C LYS A 248 4.83 18.32 -14.76
N ASN A 249 4.13 18.62 -15.83
CA ASN A 249 3.82 20.00 -16.22
C ASN A 249 2.44 20.05 -16.87
N GLY A 250 1.41 20.19 -16.05
CA GLY A 250 0.19 20.85 -16.48
C GLY A 250 0.55 22.33 -16.63
N ALA A 251 0.69 22.79 -17.85
CA ALA A 251 0.70 24.22 -18.18
C ALA A 251 -0.67 24.83 -17.90
#